data_13fd0a8c5c148a559ca5005a03081352
#
_entry.id   13fd0a8c5c148a559ca5005a03081352
#
_cell.length_a   1.000
_cell.length_b   1.000
_cell.length_c   1.000
_cell.angle_alpha   90.00
_cell.angle_beta   90.00
_cell.angle_gamma   90.00
#
_symmetry.space_group_name_H-M   'P 1'
#
loop_
_entity.id
_entity.type
_entity.pdbx_description
1 polymer ?
#
loop_
_entity_poly.entity_id
_entity_poly.type
_entity_poly.pdbx_seq_one_letter_code
_entity_poly.pdbx_strand_id
1 'polypeptide(L)'
;DPAIEVYRYDDASYILRQSKCLNFEAPFMFLLLGTKIALLLDSGATKSAIDFPLYDTVRALVADREIVLIHSHSHGDHRRGDVQFEGKSGVTVVEASGNGVTEFFGFTDWPSGESRLELGGRELVVLPTPGHQEEAITVYDPETQWLLTGDTVYPGYIYVKDWQAYRLSIERLALFSQDHTVSAVLGSHIEMTSTPGQYYPIGTTFQPEEASLVLDPAILSALNSALARRDKPSEIQRDELIVAPMNFVQRGVSNFARWLSQ
;
A
#
# COMPACT_ATOMS: atom_id res chain seq x y z
N ASP A 1 -18.58 10.88 10.05
CA ASP A 1 -17.91 10.49 8.80
C ASP A 1 -18.42 9.12 8.37
N PRO A 2 -18.53 8.81 7.07
CA PRO A 2 -18.92 7.48 6.61
C PRO A 2 -17.87 6.45 7.04
N ALA A 3 -18.27 5.17 7.13
CA ALA A 3 -17.35 4.09 7.47
C ALA A 3 -16.24 3.91 6.40
N ILE A 4 -16.62 4.16 5.15
CA ILE A 4 -15.75 4.14 3.97
C ILE A 4 -16.00 5.42 3.18
N GLU A 5 -14.97 6.19 2.97
CA GLU A 5 -14.97 7.26 1.98
C GLU A 5 -14.58 6.69 0.62
N VAL A 6 -15.32 7.06 -0.41
CA VAL A 6 -15.05 6.63 -1.79
C VAL A 6 -14.78 7.85 -2.64
N TYR A 7 -13.55 7.99 -3.09
CA TYR A 7 -13.17 9.02 -4.05
C TYR A 7 -13.06 8.39 -5.43
N ARG A 8 -13.90 8.86 -6.36
CA ARG A 8 -13.83 8.47 -7.77
C ARG A 8 -12.87 9.41 -8.49
N TYR A 9 -11.73 8.88 -8.92
CA TYR A 9 -10.77 9.64 -9.69
C TYR A 9 -11.22 9.78 -11.16
N ASP A 10 -11.60 8.64 -11.76
CA ASP A 10 -12.18 8.55 -13.10
C ASP A 10 -13.22 7.43 -13.16
N ASP A 11 -13.63 7.01 -14.37
CA ASP A 11 -14.65 5.97 -14.56
C ASP A 11 -14.18 4.56 -14.17
N ALA A 12 -12.86 4.36 -14.03
CA ALA A 12 -12.25 3.06 -13.80
C ALA A 12 -11.28 3.03 -12.62
N SER A 13 -11.13 4.14 -11.88
CA SER A 13 -10.15 4.26 -10.81
C SER A 13 -10.74 4.94 -9.58
N TYR A 14 -10.63 4.29 -8.42
CA TYR A 14 -11.19 4.76 -7.16
C TYR A 14 -10.16 4.65 -6.04
N ILE A 15 -10.21 5.59 -5.11
CA ILE A 15 -9.49 5.55 -3.84
C ILE A 15 -10.55 5.40 -2.73
N LEU A 16 -10.40 4.37 -1.90
CA LEU A 16 -11.25 4.14 -0.75
C LEU A 16 -10.44 4.42 0.51
N ARG A 17 -11.08 4.99 1.51
CA ARG A 17 -10.45 5.23 2.82
C ARG A 17 -11.34 4.73 3.93
N GLN A 18 -10.78 3.96 4.86
CA GLN A 18 -11.46 3.61 6.09
C GLN A 18 -11.53 4.80 7.04
N SER A 19 -12.65 4.96 7.75
CA SER A 19 -12.79 6.01 8.75
C SER A 19 -11.85 5.83 9.94
N LYS A 20 -11.17 6.90 10.36
CA LYS A 20 -10.36 6.92 11.60
C LYS A 20 -11.18 6.68 12.86
N CYS A 21 -12.50 6.89 12.83
CA CYS A 21 -13.40 6.56 13.93
C CYS A 21 -13.55 5.04 14.15
N LEU A 22 -13.33 4.24 13.12
CA LEU A 22 -13.36 2.77 13.19
C LEU A 22 -12.00 2.19 13.56
N ASN A 23 -10.94 2.74 12.99
CA ASN A 23 -9.58 2.32 13.25
C ASN A 23 -8.64 3.50 12.98
N PHE A 24 -7.72 3.78 13.90
CA PHE A 24 -6.79 4.91 13.79
C PHE A 24 -5.84 4.81 12.59
N GLU A 25 -5.54 3.60 12.10
CA GLU A 25 -4.72 3.38 10.91
C GLU A 25 -5.39 3.98 9.67
N ALA A 26 -6.72 3.85 9.56
CA ALA A 26 -7.52 4.42 8.46
C ALA A 26 -6.87 4.24 7.08
N PRO A 27 -6.53 3.00 6.68
CA PRO A 27 -5.77 2.77 5.47
C PRO A 27 -6.54 3.18 4.23
N PHE A 28 -5.80 3.63 3.23
CA PHE A 28 -6.29 3.80 1.87
C PHE A 28 -6.21 2.48 1.11
N MET A 29 -7.23 2.22 0.32
CA MET A 29 -7.34 1.07 -0.56
C MET A 29 -7.59 1.58 -1.97
N PHE A 30 -7.09 0.86 -2.97
CA PHE A 30 -7.20 1.30 -4.36
C PHE A 30 -7.98 0.28 -5.18
N LEU A 31 -8.98 0.76 -5.92
CA LEU A 31 -9.81 -0.08 -6.79
C LEU A 31 -9.61 0.35 -8.23
N LEU A 32 -9.05 -0.56 -9.05
CA LEU A 32 -8.72 -0.34 -10.44
C LEU A 32 -9.52 -1.31 -11.32
N LEU A 33 -10.26 -0.77 -12.28
CA LEU A 33 -11.17 -1.55 -13.13
C LEU A 33 -10.57 -1.73 -14.53
N GLY A 34 -10.42 -2.97 -14.95
CA GLY A 34 -10.34 -3.34 -16.36
C GLY A 34 -11.73 -3.69 -16.90
N THR A 35 -11.80 -4.23 -18.10
CA THR A 35 -13.11 -4.65 -18.69
C THR A 35 -13.61 -5.98 -18.12
N LYS A 36 -12.74 -6.83 -17.58
CA LYS A 36 -13.06 -8.19 -17.06
C LYS A 36 -12.86 -8.30 -15.56
N ILE A 37 -11.77 -7.73 -15.05
CA ILE A 37 -11.31 -7.87 -13.67
C ILE A 37 -11.28 -6.49 -13.03
N ALA A 38 -11.68 -6.42 -11.76
CA ALA A 38 -11.45 -5.32 -10.86
C ALA A 38 -10.36 -5.73 -9.87
N LEU A 39 -9.27 -4.99 -9.80
CA LEU A 39 -8.27 -5.16 -8.77
C LEU A 39 -8.63 -4.31 -7.56
N LEU A 40 -8.69 -4.91 -6.38
CA LEU A 40 -8.68 -4.22 -5.10
C LEU A 40 -7.31 -4.42 -4.45
N LEU A 41 -6.60 -3.34 -4.20
CA LEU A 41 -5.35 -3.35 -3.43
C LEU A 41 -5.66 -2.98 -1.99
N ASP A 42 -5.44 -3.91 -1.08
CA ASP A 42 -5.75 -3.90 0.35
C ASP A 42 -7.25 -3.97 0.69
N SER A 43 -7.56 -4.48 1.89
CA SER A 43 -8.93 -4.68 2.37
C SER A 43 -9.23 -3.98 3.72
N GLY A 44 -8.31 -3.16 4.20
CA GLY A 44 -8.53 -2.36 5.39
C GLY A 44 -8.34 -3.09 6.72
N ALA A 45 -8.55 -2.36 7.79
CA ALA A 45 -8.23 -2.74 9.17
C ALA A 45 -9.40 -3.38 9.93
N THR A 46 -10.55 -3.62 9.30
CA THR A 46 -11.79 -4.04 10.00
C THR A 46 -12.44 -5.25 9.34
N LYS A 47 -12.70 -6.31 10.15
CA LYS A 47 -13.35 -7.55 9.69
C LYS A 47 -14.85 -7.41 9.54
N SER A 48 -15.50 -6.61 10.41
CA SER A 48 -16.94 -6.52 10.52
C SER A 48 -17.57 -5.86 9.28
N ALA A 49 -18.33 -6.61 8.50
CA ALA A 49 -19.08 -6.05 7.37
C ALA A 49 -20.25 -5.14 7.82
N ILE A 50 -20.66 -5.20 9.09
CA ILE A 50 -21.68 -4.31 9.64
C ILE A 50 -21.11 -2.91 9.83
N ASP A 51 -19.92 -2.82 10.40
CA ASP A 51 -19.28 -1.55 10.72
C ASP A 51 -18.49 -0.99 9.52
N PHE A 52 -18.00 -1.87 8.66
CA PHE A 52 -17.14 -1.57 7.52
C PHE A 52 -17.53 -2.45 6.31
N PRO A 53 -18.59 -2.11 5.57
CA PRO A 53 -19.16 -2.93 4.50
C PRO A 53 -18.34 -2.84 3.20
N LEU A 54 -17.06 -3.27 3.24
CA LEU A 54 -16.14 -3.09 2.14
C LEU A 54 -16.54 -3.91 0.91
N TYR A 55 -16.90 -5.19 1.09
CA TYR A 55 -17.31 -6.04 -0.03
C TYR A 55 -18.51 -5.45 -0.78
N ASP A 56 -19.53 -5.04 -0.06
CA ASP A 56 -20.76 -4.50 -0.67
C ASP A 56 -20.47 -3.16 -1.37
N THR A 57 -19.60 -2.33 -0.78
CA THR A 57 -19.13 -1.07 -1.39
C THR A 57 -18.40 -1.33 -2.70
N VAL A 58 -17.43 -2.23 -2.68
CA VAL A 58 -16.64 -2.61 -3.88
C VAL A 58 -17.55 -3.25 -4.92
N ARG A 59 -18.41 -4.21 -4.54
CA ARG A 59 -19.32 -4.90 -5.47
C ARG A 59 -20.25 -3.94 -6.20
N ALA A 60 -20.73 -2.91 -5.53
CA ALA A 60 -21.58 -1.87 -6.14
C ALA A 60 -20.83 -1.04 -7.21
N LEU A 61 -19.51 -0.89 -7.10
CA LEU A 61 -18.69 -0.13 -8.04
C LEU A 61 -18.24 -0.95 -9.26
N VAL A 62 -18.04 -2.26 -9.08
CA VAL A 62 -17.36 -3.09 -10.10
C VAL A 62 -18.33 -3.82 -11.05
N ALA A 63 -19.64 -3.71 -10.87
CA ALA A 63 -20.67 -4.40 -11.64
C ALA A 63 -20.42 -5.93 -11.69
N ASP A 64 -20.43 -6.56 -12.86
CA ASP A 64 -20.28 -8.01 -13.04
C ASP A 64 -18.83 -8.49 -13.17
N ARG A 65 -17.84 -7.61 -12.94
CA ARG A 65 -16.42 -7.98 -13.05
C ARG A 65 -16.02 -8.98 -11.96
N GLU A 66 -15.09 -9.84 -12.29
CA GLU A 66 -14.36 -10.63 -11.29
C GLU A 66 -13.53 -9.68 -10.41
N ILE A 67 -13.41 -9.99 -9.12
CA ILE A 67 -12.60 -9.21 -8.17
C ILE A 67 -11.34 -10.01 -7.87
N VAL A 68 -10.19 -9.38 -8.03
CA VAL A 68 -8.91 -9.87 -7.52
C VAL A 68 -8.48 -8.94 -6.40
N LEU A 69 -8.44 -9.46 -5.18
CA LEU A 69 -7.95 -8.76 -3.99
C LEU A 69 -6.50 -9.17 -3.75
N ILE A 70 -5.62 -8.19 -3.79
CA ILE A 70 -4.20 -8.34 -3.46
C ILE A 70 -3.83 -7.41 -2.31
N HIS A 71 -2.66 -7.59 -1.73
CA HIS A 71 -2.21 -6.79 -0.60
C HIS A 71 -0.87 -6.15 -0.90
N SER A 72 -0.72 -4.90 -0.48
CA SER A 72 0.57 -4.21 -0.51
C SER A 72 1.59 -4.92 0.38
N HIS A 73 1.13 -5.50 1.51
CA HIS A 73 1.89 -6.33 2.44
C HIS A 73 0.97 -7.02 3.47
N SER A 74 1.52 -7.81 4.41
CA SER A 74 0.76 -8.70 5.29
C SER A 74 0.27 -8.10 6.62
N HIS A 75 0.47 -6.82 6.90
CA HIS A 75 -0.04 -6.24 8.15
C HIS A 75 -1.56 -6.27 8.22
N GLY A 76 -2.09 -6.38 9.45
CA GLY A 76 -3.51 -6.60 9.69
C GLY A 76 -4.42 -5.49 9.19
N ASP A 77 -3.96 -4.26 9.17
CA ASP A 77 -4.69 -3.09 8.69
C ASP A 77 -4.84 -3.06 7.17
N HIS A 78 -4.12 -3.92 6.44
CA HIS A 78 -4.24 -4.08 4.99
C HIS A 78 -5.08 -5.30 4.57
N ARG A 79 -5.34 -6.26 5.50
CA ARG A 79 -5.93 -7.55 5.15
C ARG A 79 -7.09 -8.02 6.03
N ARG A 80 -7.47 -7.27 7.05
CA ARG A 80 -8.54 -7.72 7.95
C ARG A 80 -9.91 -7.83 7.29
N GLY A 81 -10.15 -7.08 6.23
CA GLY A 81 -11.39 -7.15 5.46
C GLY A 81 -11.50 -8.37 4.53
N ASP A 82 -10.43 -9.18 4.34
CA ASP A 82 -10.41 -10.35 3.47
C ASP A 82 -11.58 -11.30 3.71
N VAL A 83 -11.93 -11.50 4.98
CA VAL A 83 -13.05 -12.37 5.40
C VAL A 83 -14.39 -12.01 4.74
N GLN A 84 -14.55 -10.77 4.26
CA GLN A 84 -15.75 -10.34 3.55
C GLN A 84 -15.77 -10.82 2.09
N PHE A 85 -14.60 -11.13 1.53
CA PHE A 85 -14.39 -11.53 0.14
C PHE A 85 -14.22 -13.04 0.00
N GLU A 86 -13.77 -13.72 1.03
CA GLU A 86 -13.53 -15.17 1.05
C GLU A 86 -14.79 -15.97 0.71
N GLY A 87 -14.64 -16.94 -0.20
CA GLY A 87 -15.73 -17.82 -0.63
C GLY A 87 -16.81 -17.15 -1.49
N LYS A 88 -16.67 -15.88 -1.86
CA LYS A 88 -17.59 -15.19 -2.76
C LYS A 88 -17.35 -15.62 -4.21
N SER A 89 -18.42 -15.83 -4.96
CA SER A 89 -18.33 -16.18 -6.39
C SER A 89 -17.71 -15.04 -7.19
N GLY A 90 -16.78 -15.37 -8.09
CA GLY A 90 -16.07 -14.38 -8.92
C GLY A 90 -15.10 -13.49 -8.12
N VAL A 91 -14.60 -14.00 -6.98
CA VAL A 91 -13.61 -13.32 -6.15
C VAL A 91 -12.40 -14.23 -5.93
N THR A 92 -11.23 -13.69 -6.19
CA THR A 92 -9.93 -14.27 -5.83
C THR A 92 -9.28 -13.41 -4.76
N VAL A 93 -8.98 -13.99 -3.61
CA VAL A 93 -8.18 -13.35 -2.55
C VAL A 93 -6.79 -13.96 -2.60
N VAL A 94 -5.79 -13.14 -2.89
CA VAL A 94 -4.38 -13.57 -2.92
C VAL A 94 -3.84 -13.55 -1.51
N GLU A 95 -3.26 -14.66 -1.07
CA GLU A 95 -2.68 -14.74 0.26
C GLU A 95 -1.57 -13.71 0.46
N ALA A 96 -1.67 -12.91 1.52
CA ALA A 96 -0.67 -11.90 1.89
C ALA A 96 0.55 -12.55 2.58
N SER A 97 1.22 -13.45 1.88
CA SER A 97 2.44 -14.12 2.32
C SER A 97 3.48 -14.12 1.21
N GLY A 98 4.75 -14.34 1.57
CA GLY A 98 5.82 -14.43 0.56
C GLY A 98 5.53 -15.49 -0.50
N ASN A 99 4.99 -16.66 -0.11
CA ASN A 99 4.61 -17.71 -1.02
C ASN A 99 3.40 -17.31 -1.88
N GLY A 100 2.34 -16.81 -1.26
CA GLY A 100 1.14 -16.38 -1.98
C GLY A 100 1.44 -15.31 -3.03
N VAL A 101 2.25 -14.32 -2.70
CA VAL A 101 2.69 -13.28 -3.64
C VAL A 101 3.54 -13.85 -4.76
N THR A 102 4.57 -14.67 -4.44
CA THR A 102 5.48 -15.20 -5.46
C THR A 102 4.79 -16.19 -6.39
N GLU A 103 3.88 -17.03 -5.88
CA GLU A 103 3.11 -17.97 -6.70
C GLU A 103 2.09 -17.26 -7.60
N PHE A 104 1.32 -16.33 -7.05
CA PHE A 104 0.29 -15.62 -7.82
C PHE A 104 0.87 -14.78 -8.94
N PHE A 105 1.94 -14.03 -8.67
CA PHE A 105 2.59 -13.17 -9.65
C PHE A 105 3.66 -13.85 -10.49
N GLY A 106 4.01 -15.11 -10.20
CA GLY A 106 5.00 -15.88 -10.93
C GLY A 106 6.44 -15.40 -10.72
N PHE A 107 6.76 -14.82 -9.57
CA PHE A 107 8.12 -14.44 -9.25
C PHE A 107 8.99 -15.67 -8.98
N THR A 108 10.06 -15.83 -9.77
CA THR A 108 11.01 -16.96 -9.66
C THR A 108 12.30 -16.60 -8.92
N ASP A 109 12.60 -15.31 -8.78
CA ASP A 109 13.82 -14.80 -8.15
C ASP A 109 13.48 -13.58 -7.27
N TRP A 110 12.69 -13.83 -6.21
CA TRP A 110 12.29 -12.79 -5.27
C TRP A 110 13.51 -12.23 -4.50
N PRO A 111 13.65 -10.91 -4.37
CA PRO A 111 12.73 -9.84 -4.79
C PRO A 111 13.14 -9.20 -6.13
N SER A 112 13.65 -9.95 -7.08
CA SER A 112 14.09 -9.44 -8.38
C SER A 112 12.95 -9.44 -9.41
N GLY A 113 13.09 -8.60 -10.44
CA GLY A 113 12.17 -8.54 -11.57
C GLY A 113 10.90 -7.75 -11.32
N GLU A 114 9.97 -7.93 -12.23
CA GLU A 114 8.61 -7.38 -12.20
C GLU A 114 7.62 -8.42 -12.71
N SER A 115 6.36 -8.28 -12.36
CA SER A 115 5.26 -9.08 -12.89
C SER A 115 4.20 -8.18 -13.50
N ARG A 116 3.32 -8.76 -14.32
CA ARG A 116 2.24 -8.04 -14.98
C ARG A 116 0.91 -8.68 -14.66
N LEU A 117 -0.09 -7.85 -14.41
CA LEU A 117 -1.46 -8.28 -14.13
C LEU A 117 -2.42 -7.60 -15.11
N GLU A 118 -2.99 -8.40 -16.00
CA GLU A 118 -3.94 -7.94 -17.02
C GLU A 118 -5.37 -7.99 -16.49
N LEU A 119 -6.08 -6.85 -16.49
CA LEU A 119 -7.45 -6.72 -15.98
C LEU A 119 -8.51 -6.71 -17.09
N GLY A 120 -8.13 -6.88 -18.35
CA GLY A 120 -8.96 -6.71 -19.54
C GLY A 120 -8.77 -5.31 -20.13
N GLY A 121 -7.67 -5.15 -20.90
CA GLY A 121 -7.28 -3.89 -21.54
C GLY A 121 -6.63 -2.87 -20.59
N ARG A 122 -6.34 -3.24 -19.37
CA ARG A 122 -5.55 -2.47 -18.39
C ARG A 122 -4.52 -3.41 -17.78
N GLU A 123 -3.27 -3.23 -18.12
CA GLU A 123 -2.16 -4.04 -17.62
C GLU A 123 -1.39 -3.28 -16.53
N LEU A 124 -1.36 -3.84 -15.34
CA LEU A 124 -0.62 -3.31 -14.21
C LEU A 124 0.77 -3.94 -14.12
N VAL A 125 1.75 -3.17 -13.63
CA VAL A 125 3.09 -3.69 -13.31
C VAL A 125 3.23 -3.84 -11.80
N VAL A 126 3.68 -5.01 -11.35
CA VAL A 126 3.87 -5.31 -9.93
C VAL A 126 5.37 -5.48 -9.65
N LEU A 127 5.86 -4.69 -8.70
CA LEU A 127 7.26 -4.63 -8.31
C LEU A 127 7.44 -5.13 -6.88
N PRO A 128 8.36 -6.08 -6.60
CA PRO A 128 8.75 -6.40 -5.23
C PRO A 128 9.38 -5.19 -4.53
N THR A 129 8.88 -4.83 -3.36
CA THR A 129 9.41 -3.71 -2.56
C THR A 129 9.59 -4.07 -1.09
N PRO A 130 10.35 -5.15 -0.76
CA PRO A 130 10.58 -5.54 0.63
C PRO A 130 11.36 -4.47 1.40
N GLY A 131 11.16 -4.49 2.72
CA GLY A 131 11.88 -3.59 3.64
C GLY A 131 11.02 -3.15 4.82
N HIS A 132 9.81 -2.69 4.58
CA HIS A 132 8.77 -2.55 5.61
C HIS A 132 8.28 -3.93 6.03
N GLN A 133 7.87 -4.78 5.08
CA GLN A 133 7.65 -6.21 5.21
C GLN A 133 8.37 -6.98 4.08
N GLU A 134 8.55 -8.30 4.28
CA GLU A 134 9.35 -9.15 3.40
C GLU A 134 8.67 -9.40 2.05
N GLU A 135 7.34 -9.48 2.05
CA GLU A 135 6.48 -9.75 0.90
C GLU A 135 5.87 -8.49 0.27
N ALA A 136 6.32 -7.31 0.71
CA ALA A 136 5.76 -6.05 0.23
C ALA A 136 5.92 -5.86 -1.28
N ILE A 137 4.88 -5.34 -1.90
CA ILE A 137 4.82 -5.02 -3.33
C ILE A 137 4.38 -3.57 -3.55
N THR A 138 4.78 -3.04 -4.69
CA THR A 138 4.30 -1.80 -5.25
C THR A 138 3.60 -2.09 -6.58
N VAL A 139 2.46 -1.46 -6.83
CA VAL A 139 1.71 -1.60 -8.07
C VAL A 139 1.81 -0.30 -8.87
N TYR A 140 2.22 -0.39 -10.12
CA TYR A 140 2.17 0.72 -11.07
C TYR A 140 1.03 0.51 -12.06
N ASP A 141 0.24 1.54 -12.23
CA ASP A 141 -0.85 1.59 -13.19
C ASP A 141 -0.53 2.60 -14.30
N PRO A 142 -0.29 2.15 -15.53
CA PRO A 142 0.03 3.04 -16.65
C PRO A 142 -1.10 3.98 -17.06
N GLU A 143 -2.38 3.63 -16.77
CA GLU A 143 -3.52 4.47 -17.15
C GLU A 143 -3.61 5.73 -16.29
N THR A 144 -3.52 5.59 -14.98
CA THR A 144 -3.49 6.73 -14.06
C THR A 144 -2.09 7.28 -13.87
N GLN A 145 -1.07 6.51 -14.24
CA GLN A 145 0.34 6.76 -13.95
C GLN A 145 0.62 6.82 -12.44
N TRP A 146 -0.17 6.10 -11.64
CA TRP A 146 0.01 6.00 -10.20
C TRP A 146 0.98 4.89 -9.84
N LEU A 147 1.81 5.18 -8.84
CA LEU A 147 2.66 4.21 -8.17
C LEU A 147 2.09 3.98 -6.76
N LEU A 148 1.42 2.84 -6.56
CA LEU A 148 0.74 2.47 -5.33
C LEU A 148 1.72 1.70 -4.44
N THR A 149 2.22 2.33 -3.41
CA THR A 149 3.42 1.89 -2.67
C THR A 149 3.13 1.22 -1.33
N GLY A 150 1.86 1.11 -0.93
CA GLY A 150 1.53 0.61 0.42
C GLY A 150 2.29 1.40 1.49
N ASP A 151 2.96 0.68 2.39
CA ASP A 151 3.75 1.28 3.47
C ASP A 151 5.23 1.43 3.14
N THR A 152 5.59 1.23 1.87
CA THR A 152 6.97 1.48 1.42
C THR A 152 7.27 2.97 1.31
N VAL A 153 6.32 3.76 0.77
CA VAL A 153 6.44 5.23 0.68
C VAL A 153 5.04 5.84 0.86
N TYR A 154 4.83 6.59 1.93
CA TYR A 154 3.60 7.31 2.21
C TYR A 154 3.87 8.58 3.03
N PRO A 155 2.96 9.56 3.07
CA PRO A 155 3.13 10.77 3.89
C PRO A 155 2.93 10.46 5.38
N GLY A 156 3.96 9.89 6.02
CA GLY A 156 3.90 9.45 7.41
C GLY A 156 5.24 8.99 7.96
N TYR A 157 5.17 8.26 9.06
CA TYR A 157 6.33 7.73 9.78
C TYR A 157 6.58 6.26 9.38
N ILE A 158 7.44 6.06 8.39
CA ILE A 158 7.71 4.77 7.76
C ILE A 158 8.66 3.95 8.62
N TYR A 159 8.16 2.84 9.18
CA TYR A 159 8.95 1.90 9.96
C TYR A 159 9.62 0.87 9.06
N VAL A 160 10.96 0.85 9.06
CA VAL A 160 11.75 -0.06 8.22
C VAL A 160 12.27 -1.24 9.03
N LYS A 161 11.80 -2.44 8.72
CA LYS A 161 12.19 -3.70 9.36
C LYS A 161 13.53 -4.21 8.84
N ASP A 162 13.70 -4.25 7.52
CA ASP A 162 14.95 -4.59 6.84
C ASP A 162 15.48 -3.38 6.05
N TRP A 163 16.50 -2.75 6.61
CA TRP A 163 17.07 -1.53 6.05
C TRP A 163 17.73 -1.75 4.69
N GLN A 164 18.40 -2.88 4.49
CA GLN A 164 19.08 -3.16 3.23
C GLN A 164 18.08 -3.45 2.12
N ALA A 165 17.08 -4.26 2.40
CA ALA A 165 15.99 -4.54 1.47
C ALA A 165 15.24 -3.25 1.09
N TYR A 166 14.96 -2.39 2.08
CA TYR A 166 14.31 -1.09 1.84
C TYR A 166 15.12 -0.18 0.92
N ARG A 167 16.44 -0.08 1.14
CA ARG A 167 17.32 0.71 0.26
C ARG A 167 17.25 0.24 -1.19
N LEU A 168 17.33 -1.07 -1.42
CA LEU A 168 17.22 -1.65 -2.76
C LEU A 168 15.83 -1.44 -3.37
N SER A 169 14.79 -1.48 -2.56
CA SER A 169 13.42 -1.20 -3.01
C SER A 169 13.26 0.26 -3.43
N ILE A 170 13.74 1.21 -2.65
CA ILE A 170 13.68 2.64 -3.02
C ILE A 170 14.56 2.93 -4.24
N GLU A 171 15.74 2.32 -4.37
CA GLU A 171 16.57 2.42 -5.57
C GLU A 171 15.82 1.93 -6.81
N ARG A 172 15.17 0.75 -6.72
CA ARG A 172 14.32 0.18 -7.78
C ARG A 172 13.20 1.13 -8.19
N LEU A 173 12.43 1.67 -7.23
CA LEU A 173 11.35 2.60 -7.51
C LEU A 173 11.86 3.90 -8.12
N ALA A 174 13.01 4.40 -7.68
CA ALA A 174 13.64 5.59 -8.25
C ALA A 174 14.10 5.37 -9.71
N LEU A 175 14.65 4.22 -10.02
CA LEU A 175 15.02 3.83 -11.39
C LEU A 175 13.79 3.62 -12.25
N PHE A 176 12.79 2.89 -11.75
CA PHE A 176 11.51 2.68 -12.44
C PHE A 176 10.84 4.00 -12.83
N SER A 177 10.84 4.99 -11.94
CA SER A 177 10.27 6.30 -12.21
C SER A 177 11.06 7.15 -13.24
N GLN A 178 12.27 6.77 -13.59
CA GLN A 178 13.03 7.40 -14.70
C GLN A 178 12.62 6.85 -16.06
N ASP A 179 12.25 5.56 -16.11
CA ASP A 179 11.89 4.87 -17.34
C ASP A 179 10.37 4.89 -17.62
N HIS A 180 9.55 5.25 -16.63
CA HIS A 180 8.10 5.29 -16.71
C HIS A 180 7.55 6.66 -16.28
N THR A 181 6.49 7.12 -16.93
CA THR A 181 5.80 8.32 -16.48
C THR A 181 5.02 8.02 -15.20
N VAL A 182 5.45 8.56 -14.08
CA VAL A 182 4.74 8.49 -12.80
C VAL A 182 4.16 9.87 -12.50
N SER A 183 2.85 9.96 -12.33
CA SER A 183 2.14 11.21 -12.00
C SER A 183 2.02 11.44 -10.49
N ALA A 184 1.93 10.35 -9.72
CA ALA A 184 1.76 10.38 -8.27
C ALA A 184 2.31 9.12 -7.61
N VAL A 185 2.89 9.28 -6.43
CA VAL A 185 3.19 8.18 -5.49
C VAL A 185 2.14 8.21 -4.40
N LEU A 186 1.42 7.11 -4.23
CA LEU A 186 0.30 6.97 -3.30
C LEU A 186 0.56 5.79 -2.36
N GLY A 187 0.71 6.08 -1.08
CA GLY A 187 0.82 5.04 -0.06
C GLY A 187 -0.52 4.76 0.63
N SER A 188 -0.49 3.93 1.67
CA SER A 188 -1.73 3.50 2.33
C SER A 188 -2.13 4.34 3.54
N HIS A 189 -1.31 5.30 3.99
CA HIS A 189 -1.60 6.12 5.18
C HIS A 189 -1.26 7.59 5.00
N ILE A 190 -1.85 8.42 5.86
CA ILE A 190 -1.43 9.80 6.10
C ILE A 190 -1.24 9.97 7.60
N GLU A 191 -0.02 10.30 8.01
CA GLU A 191 0.34 10.66 9.38
C GLU A 191 1.00 12.04 9.45
N MET A 192 1.51 12.56 8.30
CA MET A 192 2.06 13.91 8.24
C MET A 192 0.95 14.96 8.31
N THR A 193 1.30 16.13 8.84
CA THR A 193 0.45 17.32 8.77
C THR A 193 0.78 18.15 7.52
N SER A 194 -0.08 19.10 7.21
CA SER A 194 0.18 20.12 6.17
C SER A 194 1.38 21.04 6.50
N THR A 195 1.86 21.02 7.75
CA THR A 195 3.10 21.71 8.14
C THR A 195 4.30 20.80 7.89
N PRO A 196 5.27 21.20 7.07
CA PRO A 196 6.44 20.40 6.71
C PRO A 196 7.17 19.82 7.92
N GLY A 197 7.49 18.51 7.85
CA GLY A 197 8.24 17.80 8.89
C GLY A 197 7.49 17.51 10.19
N GLN A 198 6.19 17.86 10.28
CA GLN A 198 5.35 17.55 11.44
C GLN A 198 4.42 16.38 11.13
N TYR A 199 4.16 15.55 12.15
CA TYR A 199 3.30 14.38 12.02
C TYR A 199 2.44 14.17 13.26
N TYR A 200 1.32 13.47 13.10
CA TYR A 200 0.46 13.02 14.19
C TYR A 200 1.04 11.74 14.82
N PRO A 201 1.12 11.68 16.15
CA PRO A 201 1.55 10.45 16.83
C PRO A 201 0.63 9.27 16.49
N ILE A 202 1.20 8.06 16.47
CA ILE A 202 0.46 6.82 16.29
C ILE A 202 -0.73 6.73 17.25
N GLY A 203 -1.89 6.28 16.73
CA GLY A 203 -3.13 6.20 17.49
C GLY A 203 -3.98 7.47 17.47
N THR A 204 -3.53 8.55 16.80
CA THR A 204 -4.32 9.78 16.67
C THR A 204 -5.47 9.56 15.68
N THR A 205 -6.71 9.74 16.15
CA THR A 205 -7.92 9.58 15.34
C THR A 205 -8.45 10.91 14.77
N PHE A 206 -8.11 12.02 15.38
CA PHE A 206 -8.51 13.36 14.91
C PHE A 206 -7.32 14.07 14.30
N GLN A 207 -7.31 14.21 12.99
CA GLN A 207 -6.21 14.77 12.20
C GLN A 207 -6.74 15.86 11.25
N PRO A 208 -7.08 17.07 11.77
CA PRO A 208 -7.75 18.12 10.97
C PRO A 208 -6.85 18.78 9.93
N GLU A 209 -5.54 18.63 10.05
CA GLU A 209 -4.54 19.24 9.17
C GLU A 209 -3.69 18.17 8.48
N GLU A 210 -4.31 17.06 8.03
CA GLU A 210 -3.59 16.02 7.29
C GLU A 210 -2.90 16.59 6.04
N ALA A 211 -1.71 16.08 5.75
CA ALA A 211 -1.03 16.31 4.48
C ALA A 211 -1.81 15.70 3.30
N SER A 212 -1.40 16.02 2.08
CA SER A 212 -1.89 15.33 0.90
C SER A 212 -1.45 13.85 0.89
N LEU A 213 -2.35 12.95 0.46
CA LEU A 213 -1.97 11.56 0.16
C LEU A 213 -0.99 11.50 -1.02
N VAL A 214 -1.16 12.42 -1.97
CA VAL A 214 -0.35 12.46 -3.20
C VAL A 214 1.02 13.02 -2.90
N LEU A 215 2.04 12.19 -3.10
CA LEU A 215 3.44 12.59 -3.08
C LEU A 215 3.95 12.81 -4.51
N ASP A 216 4.77 13.85 -4.68
CA ASP A 216 5.47 14.10 -5.95
C ASP A 216 6.46 12.95 -6.22
N PRO A 217 6.52 12.39 -7.43
CA PRO A 217 7.45 11.32 -7.79
C PRO A 217 8.94 11.62 -7.53
N ALA A 218 9.32 12.90 -7.48
CA ALA A 218 10.67 13.32 -7.11
C ALA A 218 11.08 12.84 -5.69
N ILE A 219 10.11 12.49 -4.83
CA ILE A 219 10.38 11.91 -3.51
C ILE A 219 11.23 10.64 -3.59
N LEU A 220 11.03 9.81 -4.63
CA LEU A 220 11.75 8.55 -4.80
C LEU A 220 13.25 8.78 -5.02
N SER A 221 13.61 9.69 -5.92
CA SER A 221 15.02 10.05 -6.16
C SER A 221 15.65 10.76 -4.97
N ALA A 222 14.87 11.57 -4.26
CA ALA A 222 15.32 12.25 -3.05
C ALA A 222 15.58 11.27 -1.90
N LEU A 223 14.68 10.28 -1.69
CA LEU A 223 14.87 9.20 -0.71
C LEU A 223 16.07 8.31 -1.08
N ASN A 224 16.17 7.89 -2.34
CA ASN A 224 17.32 7.09 -2.82
C ASN A 224 18.64 7.80 -2.53
N SER A 225 18.74 9.08 -2.85
CA SER A 225 19.91 9.90 -2.56
C SER A 225 20.21 10.03 -1.06
N ALA A 226 19.17 10.15 -0.23
CA ALA A 226 19.31 10.23 1.22
C ALA A 226 19.79 8.90 1.82
N LEU A 227 19.26 7.78 1.35
CA LEU A 227 19.63 6.42 1.77
C LEU A 227 21.05 6.04 1.34
N ALA A 228 21.45 6.41 0.12
CA ALA A 228 22.80 6.15 -0.41
C ALA A 228 23.93 6.83 0.39
N ARG A 229 23.63 7.95 1.07
CA ARG A 229 24.59 8.69 1.90
C ARG A 229 24.76 8.13 3.32
N ARG A 230 24.07 7.05 3.66
CA ARG A 230 24.05 6.48 5.01
C ARG A 230 24.67 5.10 5.04
N ASP A 231 25.81 4.95 5.73
CA ASP A 231 26.47 3.67 5.91
C ASP A 231 25.73 2.76 6.91
N LYS A 232 24.93 3.36 7.81
CA LYS A 232 24.19 2.64 8.85
C LYS A 232 22.73 3.08 8.89
N PRO A 233 21.82 2.19 9.32
CA PRO A 233 20.43 2.53 9.58
C PRO A 233 20.32 3.71 10.54
N SER A 234 19.65 4.77 10.08
CA SER A 234 19.39 5.99 10.87
C SER A 234 18.16 6.70 10.33
N GLU A 235 17.46 7.41 11.19
CA GLU A 235 16.28 8.16 10.80
C GLU A 235 16.60 9.18 9.69
N ILE A 236 15.69 9.28 8.73
CA ILE A 236 15.69 10.27 7.65
C ILE A 236 14.41 11.06 7.79
N GLN A 237 14.56 12.32 8.18
CA GLN A 237 13.45 13.26 8.26
C GLN A 237 13.40 14.12 6.99
N ARG A 238 12.20 14.22 6.42
CA ARG A 238 11.87 15.08 5.30
C ARG A 238 10.59 15.85 5.62
N ASP A 239 10.26 16.78 4.77
CA ASP A 239 9.04 17.58 4.92
C ASP A 239 7.78 16.73 4.75
N GLU A 240 7.83 15.76 3.84
CA GLU A 240 6.68 14.97 3.41
C GLU A 240 6.56 13.62 4.16
N LEU A 241 7.64 13.11 4.76
CA LEU A 241 7.66 11.80 5.42
C LEU A 241 8.90 11.62 6.32
N ILE A 242 8.86 10.62 7.18
CA ILE A 242 9.98 10.21 8.03
C ILE A 242 10.24 8.72 7.79
N VAL A 243 11.49 8.34 7.55
CA VAL A 243 11.90 6.93 7.44
C VAL A 243 12.75 6.56 8.65
N ALA A 244 12.31 5.57 9.42
CA ALA A 244 12.99 5.16 10.64
C ALA A 244 13.26 3.66 10.68
N PRO A 245 14.49 3.21 11.00
CA PRO A 245 14.77 1.81 11.20
C PRO A 245 14.09 1.32 12.48
N MET A 246 13.39 0.18 12.40
CA MET A 246 12.84 -0.48 13.60
C MET A 246 13.96 -0.92 14.53
N ASN A 247 13.79 -0.65 15.82
CA ASN A 247 14.64 -1.25 16.85
C ASN A 247 14.28 -2.73 17.08
N PHE A 248 15.07 -3.43 17.89
CA PHE A 248 14.88 -4.87 18.15
C PHE A 248 13.48 -5.19 18.72
N VAL A 249 12.95 -4.36 19.62
CA VAL A 249 11.63 -4.56 20.22
C VAL A 249 10.52 -4.37 19.19
N GLN A 250 10.60 -3.31 18.39
CA GLN A 250 9.63 -3.04 17.31
C GLN A 250 9.61 -4.17 16.29
N ARG A 251 10.77 -4.71 15.89
CA ARG A 251 10.84 -5.89 15.00
C ARG A 251 10.17 -7.12 15.61
N GLY A 252 10.37 -7.35 16.91
CA GLY A 252 9.71 -8.44 17.63
C GLY A 252 8.20 -8.30 17.66
N VAL A 253 7.68 -7.11 17.93
CA VAL A 253 6.25 -6.81 17.92
C VAL A 253 5.65 -6.96 16.50
N SER A 254 6.32 -6.45 15.48
CA SER A 254 5.88 -6.60 14.07
C SER A 254 5.80 -8.08 13.66
N ASN A 255 6.80 -8.89 14.00
CA ASN A 255 6.79 -10.32 13.71
C ASN A 255 5.68 -11.07 14.47
N PHE A 256 5.43 -10.71 15.73
CA PHE A 256 4.37 -11.31 16.54
C PHE A 256 2.98 -10.91 16.04
N ALA A 257 2.77 -9.66 15.67
CA ALA A 257 1.52 -9.19 15.07
C ALA A 257 1.22 -9.92 13.77
N ARG A 258 2.23 -10.15 12.91
CA ARG A 258 2.11 -10.95 11.69
C ARG A 258 1.74 -12.40 12.00
N TRP A 259 2.37 -13.04 12.99
CA TRP A 259 2.06 -14.41 13.40
C TRP A 259 0.63 -14.57 13.93
N LEU A 260 0.10 -13.58 14.67
CA LEU A 260 -1.30 -13.59 15.12
C LEU A 260 -2.33 -13.35 14.02
N SER A 261 -1.91 -12.85 12.88
CA SER A 261 -2.78 -12.52 11.74
C SER A 261 -2.79 -13.60 10.64
N GLN A 262 -1.89 -14.59 10.74
CA GLN A 262 -1.88 -15.82 9.94
C GLN A 262 -2.78 -16.88 10.58
#